data_34964b1897740c447427fab8555fe957
#
_entry.id   34964b1897740c447427fab8555fe957
#
_cell.length_a   1.000
_cell.length_b   1.000
_cell.length_c   1.000
_cell.angle_alpha   90.00
_cell.angle_beta   90.00
_cell.angle_gamma   90.00
#
_symmetry.space_group_name_H-M   'P 1'
#
loop_
_entity.id
_entity.type
_entity.pdbx_description
1 polymer ?
#
loop_
_entity_poly.entity_id
_entity_poly.type
_entity_poly.pdbx_seq_one_letter_code
_entity_poly.pdbx_strand_id
1 'polypeptide(L)'
;ALRAAHAPGVVLDADALTAFEDAPETLFEMLHAGCILTPHAGEFARLFPDIAETLNAPATKGPACSRVDATRAAAERAGCVVLLKGPDTVIAAPDGSCSIHAAHYDRAAPWLATAGSGDVLAGLVTGMMARGLGPAQAAEAAAWLHVEAARRFGPGLIAEDLPETMPQVLRALGV
;
A
#
# COMPACT_ATOMS: atom_id res chain seq x y z
N ALA A 1 -0.64 -7.79 23.23
CA ALA A 1 -1.94 -8.30 23.70
C ALA A 1 -3.13 -8.02 22.76
N LEU A 2 -2.90 -7.59 21.51
CA LEU A 2 -3.96 -7.35 20.51
C LEU A 2 -4.28 -8.58 19.64
N ARG A 3 -3.85 -9.76 20.04
CA ARG A 3 -4.09 -11.03 19.34
C ARG A 3 -5.47 -11.66 19.60
N ALA A 4 -6.50 -10.86 19.82
CA ALA A 4 -7.85 -11.39 19.96
C ALA A 4 -8.56 -11.39 18.58
N ALA A 5 -9.47 -12.34 18.39
CA ALA A 5 -10.24 -12.55 17.15
C ALA A 5 -11.11 -11.32 16.73
N HIS A 6 -10.99 -10.20 17.38
CA HIS A 6 -11.70 -8.93 17.16
C HIS A 6 -10.76 -7.72 17.26
N ALA A 7 -9.47 -7.88 17.00
CA ALA A 7 -8.57 -6.73 16.93
C ALA A 7 -9.03 -5.79 15.81
N PRO A 8 -9.13 -4.46 16.08
CA PRO A 8 -9.54 -3.51 15.05
C PRO A 8 -8.56 -3.53 13.88
N GLY A 9 -9.05 -3.24 12.68
CA GLY A 9 -8.18 -3.03 11.54
C GLY A 9 -7.29 -1.81 11.76
N VAL A 10 -6.02 -1.92 11.40
CA VAL A 10 -5.02 -0.84 11.58
C VAL A 10 -4.25 -0.62 10.29
N VAL A 11 -4.18 0.62 9.83
CA VAL A 11 -3.32 1.04 8.72
C VAL A 11 -2.13 1.82 9.29
N LEU A 12 -0.91 1.41 8.93
CA LEU A 12 0.31 2.08 9.33
C LEU A 12 1.00 2.66 8.09
N ASP A 13 1.25 3.96 8.13
CA ASP A 13 1.90 4.73 7.05
C ASP A 13 2.87 5.76 7.63
N ALA A 14 3.74 6.30 6.81
CA ALA A 14 4.62 7.42 7.11
C ALA A 14 5.37 7.27 8.46
N ASP A 15 5.19 8.22 9.38
CA ASP A 15 5.89 8.24 10.67
C ASP A 15 5.65 7.00 11.53
N ALA A 16 4.50 6.35 11.40
CA ALA A 16 4.22 5.09 12.07
C ALA A 16 5.13 3.94 11.59
N LEU A 17 5.63 4.01 10.36
CA LEU A 17 6.61 3.07 9.81
C LEU A 17 8.04 3.50 10.18
N THR A 18 8.34 4.79 10.01
CA THR A 18 9.67 5.35 10.27
C THR A 18 10.07 5.23 11.75
N ALA A 19 9.12 5.29 12.67
CA ALA A 19 9.39 5.11 14.11
C ALA A 19 10.03 3.76 14.47
N PHE A 20 9.98 2.78 13.57
CA PHE A 20 10.54 1.44 13.77
C PHE A 20 11.70 1.11 12.82
N GLU A 21 12.25 2.10 12.08
CA GLU A 21 13.31 1.84 11.11
C GLU A 21 14.59 1.24 11.70
N ASP A 22 14.90 1.57 12.97
CA ASP A 22 16.07 1.03 13.69
C ASP A 22 15.81 -0.35 14.33
N ALA A 23 14.53 -0.76 14.46
CA ALA A 23 14.14 -2.02 15.08
C ALA A 23 12.84 -2.58 14.47
N PRO A 24 12.82 -2.95 13.18
CA PRO A 24 11.61 -3.38 12.47
C PRO A 24 10.93 -4.61 13.11
N GLU A 25 11.70 -5.52 13.68
CA GLU A 25 11.19 -6.73 14.34
C GLU A 25 10.24 -6.38 15.51
N THR A 26 10.50 -5.27 16.21
CA THR A 26 9.61 -4.79 17.28
C THR A 26 8.23 -4.42 16.73
N LEU A 27 8.16 -3.85 15.52
CA LEU A 27 6.90 -3.60 14.84
C LEU A 27 6.23 -4.92 14.47
N PHE A 28 6.95 -5.83 13.83
CA PHE A 28 6.39 -7.10 13.33
C PHE A 28 5.79 -7.97 14.45
N GLU A 29 6.37 -7.94 15.63
CA GLU A 29 5.83 -8.63 16.83
C GLU A 29 4.47 -8.09 17.29
N MET A 30 4.16 -6.83 16.98
CA MET A 30 2.90 -6.19 17.35
C MET A 30 1.79 -6.35 16.28
N LEU A 31 2.18 -6.67 15.04
CA LEU A 31 1.24 -6.78 13.94
C LEU A 31 0.34 -8.03 14.04
N HIS A 32 -0.78 -7.98 13.37
CA HIS A 32 -1.73 -9.07 13.25
C HIS A 32 -2.41 -9.03 11.86
N ALA A 33 -3.16 -10.06 11.51
CA ALA A 33 -3.78 -10.21 10.19
C ALA A 33 -4.76 -9.06 9.79
N GLY A 34 -5.20 -8.24 10.73
CA GLY A 34 -6.00 -7.05 10.48
C GLY A 34 -5.20 -5.78 10.18
N CYS A 35 -3.86 -5.85 10.20
CA CYS A 35 -2.99 -4.71 9.91
C CYS A 35 -2.67 -4.60 8.41
N ILE A 36 -2.40 -3.37 7.97
CA ILE A 36 -1.88 -3.06 6.65
C ILE A 36 -0.71 -2.10 6.81
N LEU A 37 0.43 -2.41 6.21
CA LEU A 37 1.55 -1.48 6.04
C LEU A 37 1.48 -0.88 4.64
N THR A 38 1.69 0.44 4.51
CA THR A 38 1.64 1.14 3.22
C THR A 38 2.95 1.85 2.87
N PRO A 39 4.11 1.16 2.89
CA PRO A 39 5.39 1.79 2.65
C PRO A 39 5.55 2.27 1.20
N HIS A 40 6.19 3.42 1.01
CA HIS A 40 6.86 3.73 -0.25
C HIS A 40 8.23 3.02 -0.31
N ALA A 41 8.93 3.07 -1.45
CA ALA A 41 10.18 2.33 -1.64
C ALA A 41 11.26 2.63 -0.57
N GLY A 42 11.36 3.89 -0.10
CA GLY A 42 12.31 4.27 0.94
C GLY A 42 11.97 3.71 2.31
N GLU A 43 10.70 3.75 2.72
CA GLU A 43 10.20 3.15 3.96
C GLU A 43 10.34 1.62 3.90
N PHE A 44 10.01 1.02 2.76
CA PHE A 44 10.18 -0.41 2.53
C PHE A 44 11.62 -0.86 2.73
N ALA A 45 12.59 -0.11 2.18
CA ALA A 45 14.01 -0.44 2.31
C ALA A 45 14.51 -0.34 3.76
N ARG A 46 13.93 0.54 4.58
CA ARG A 46 14.27 0.66 6.00
C ARG A 46 13.66 -0.46 6.85
N LEU A 47 12.42 -0.86 6.56
CA LEU A 47 11.74 -1.93 7.28
C LEU A 47 12.19 -3.34 6.86
N PHE A 48 12.57 -3.52 5.59
CA PHE A 48 12.94 -4.80 4.99
C PHE A 48 14.25 -4.68 4.21
N PRO A 49 15.38 -4.35 4.88
CA PRO A 49 16.64 -3.99 4.22
C PRO A 49 17.20 -5.12 3.33
N ASP A 50 17.17 -6.35 3.78
CA ASP A 50 17.65 -7.52 3.04
C ASP A 50 16.77 -7.84 1.82
N ILE A 51 15.44 -7.67 1.94
CA ILE A 51 14.50 -7.84 0.82
C ILE A 51 14.74 -6.72 -0.22
N ALA A 52 14.91 -5.49 0.25
CA ALA A 52 15.19 -4.35 -0.62
C ALA A 52 16.54 -4.48 -1.32
N GLU A 53 17.57 -4.98 -0.64
CA GLU A 53 18.87 -5.30 -1.24
C GLU A 53 18.70 -6.33 -2.38
N THR A 54 17.96 -7.41 -2.12
CA THR A 54 17.68 -8.45 -3.12
C THR A 54 16.88 -7.88 -4.31
N LEU A 55 15.90 -7.02 -4.06
CA LEU A 55 15.09 -6.36 -5.10
C LEU A 55 15.94 -5.46 -6.01
N ASN A 56 16.93 -4.79 -5.45
CA ASN A 56 17.79 -3.85 -6.18
C ASN A 56 19.04 -4.53 -6.76
N ALA A 57 19.30 -5.78 -6.43
CA ALA A 57 20.46 -6.52 -6.92
C ALA A 57 20.34 -6.83 -8.42
N PRO A 58 21.42 -6.72 -9.21
CA PRO A 58 21.41 -7.13 -10.61
C PRO A 58 21.20 -8.64 -10.72
N ALA A 59 20.38 -9.06 -11.68
CA ALA A 59 20.19 -10.47 -11.99
C ALA A 59 21.49 -11.08 -12.57
N THR A 60 22.20 -11.85 -11.76
CA THR A 60 23.44 -12.52 -12.19
C THR A 60 23.20 -13.99 -12.55
N LYS A 61 22.17 -14.62 -11.98
CA LYS A 61 21.75 -16.00 -12.27
C LYS A 61 20.23 -16.08 -12.09
N GLY A 62 19.53 -16.50 -13.14
CA GLY A 62 18.07 -16.59 -13.12
C GLY A 62 17.37 -15.23 -13.26
N PRO A 63 16.04 -15.18 -13.07
CA PRO A 63 15.28 -13.94 -13.11
C PRO A 63 15.63 -13.04 -11.93
N ALA A 64 15.57 -11.71 -12.15
CA ALA A 64 15.67 -10.74 -11.07
C ALA A 64 14.52 -10.90 -10.08
N CYS A 65 14.75 -10.53 -8.83
CA CYS A 65 13.68 -10.40 -7.85
C CYS A 65 12.71 -9.29 -8.33
N SER A 66 11.44 -9.63 -8.41
CA SER A 66 10.41 -8.65 -8.80
C SER A 66 9.86 -7.90 -7.57
N ARG A 67 9.20 -6.75 -7.82
CA ARG A 67 8.45 -6.06 -6.74
C ARG A 67 7.38 -6.97 -6.13
N VAL A 68 6.80 -7.89 -6.91
CA VAL A 68 5.83 -8.88 -6.43
C VAL A 68 6.47 -9.83 -5.45
N ASP A 69 7.64 -10.40 -5.79
CA ASP A 69 8.36 -11.33 -4.92
C ASP A 69 8.78 -10.63 -3.61
N ALA A 70 9.31 -9.42 -3.73
CA ALA A 70 9.71 -8.61 -2.57
C ALA A 70 8.54 -8.27 -1.65
N THR A 71 7.38 -7.87 -2.22
CA THR A 71 6.21 -7.51 -1.41
C THR A 71 5.60 -8.75 -0.75
N ARG A 72 5.59 -9.89 -1.42
CA ARG A 72 5.17 -11.18 -0.83
C ARG A 72 6.04 -11.59 0.35
N ALA A 73 7.37 -11.52 0.18
CA ALA A 73 8.31 -11.84 1.26
C ALA A 73 8.14 -10.89 2.46
N ALA A 74 7.88 -9.61 2.20
CA ALA A 74 7.62 -8.63 3.24
C ALA A 74 6.28 -8.91 3.98
N ALA A 75 5.21 -9.24 3.25
CA ALA A 75 3.92 -9.57 3.84
C ALA A 75 3.96 -10.84 4.70
N GLU A 76 4.68 -11.87 4.24
CA GLU A 76 4.92 -13.09 5.00
C GLU A 76 5.68 -12.80 6.30
N ARG A 77 6.78 -12.01 6.24
CA ARG A 77 7.58 -11.61 7.40
C ARG A 77 6.77 -10.77 8.39
N ALA A 78 6.05 -9.78 7.90
CA ALA A 78 5.25 -8.89 8.75
C ALA A 78 3.99 -9.56 9.32
N GLY A 79 3.52 -10.68 8.76
CA GLY A 79 2.29 -11.35 9.16
C GLY A 79 1.02 -10.53 8.89
N CYS A 80 1.08 -9.57 8.00
CA CYS A 80 -0.03 -8.69 7.63
C CYS A 80 0.04 -8.27 6.16
N VAL A 81 -0.97 -7.55 5.67
CA VAL A 81 -0.96 -7.04 4.30
C VAL A 81 0.10 -5.93 4.16
N VAL A 82 0.86 -5.99 3.07
CA VAL A 82 1.80 -4.94 2.66
C VAL A 82 1.36 -4.37 1.31
N LEU A 83 1.14 -3.06 1.27
CA LEU A 83 0.89 -2.27 0.07
C LEU A 83 2.15 -1.47 -0.24
N LEU A 84 2.99 -1.94 -1.16
CA LEU A 84 4.20 -1.24 -1.61
C LEU A 84 3.84 -0.18 -2.64
N LYS A 85 3.84 1.09 -2.21
CA LYS A 85 3.49 2.26 -3.04
C LYS A 85 4.46 2.43 -4.21
N GLY A 86 3.92 2.82 -5.37
CA GLY A 86 4.67 3.15 -6.59
C GLY A 86 3.77 3.27 -7.80
N PRO A 87 4.33 3.58 -8.97
CA PRO A 87 3.57 3.56 -10.23
C PRO A 87 2.89 2.20 -10.48
N ASP A 88 3.59 1.10 -10.13
CA ASP A 88 3.03 -0.22 -9.93
C ASP A 88 2.89 -0.45 -8.42
N THR A 89 1.74 -0.15 -7.88
CA THR A 89 1.43 -0.48 -6.48
C THR A 89 1.19 -1.98 -6.37
N VAL A 90 1.98 -2.64 -5.53
CA VAL A 90 1.85 -4.09 -5.28
C VAL A 90 1.24 -4.29 -3.90
N ILE A 91 0.21 -5.13 -3.83
CA ILE A 91 -0.48 -5.48 -2.59
C ILE A 91 -0.32 -6.98 -2.39
N ALA A 92 0.26 -7.40 -1.28
CA ALA A 92 0.45 -8.80 -0.94
C ALA A 92 -0.08 -9.10 0.46
N ALA A 93 -0.64 -10.30 0.63
CA ALA A 93 -1.07 -10.83 1.92
C ALA A 93 -0.11 -11.94 2.40
N PRO A 94 -0.11 -12.27 3.71
CA PRO A 94 0.79 -13.27 4.27
C PRO A 94 0.64 -14.69 3.71
N ASP A 95 -0.52 -14.99 3.10
CA ASP A 95 -0.78 -16.27 2.44
C ASP A 95 -0.16 -16.38 1.03
N GLY A 96 0.57 -15.34 0.61
CA GLY A 96 1.20 -15.25 -0.71
C GLY A 96 0.27 -14.76 -1.82
N SER A 97 -1.01 -14.51 -1.55
CA SER A 97 -1.89 -13.84 -2.52
C SER A 97 -1.37 -12.41 -2.80
N CYS A 98 -1.49 -11.98 -4.05
CA CYS A 98 -0.93 -10.71 -4.48
C CYS A 98 -1.72 -10.12 -5.64
N SER A 99 -1.88 -8.81 -5.62
CA SER A 99 -2.44 -8.04 -6.72
C SER A 99 -1.51 -6.87 -7.08
N ILE A 100 -1.62 -6.42 -8.33
CA ILE A 100 -0.89 -5.26 -8.84
C ILE A 100 -1.90 -4.25 -9.36
N HIS A 101 -1.76 -3.02 -8.92
CA HIS A 101 -2.45 -1.87 -9.49
C HIS A 101 -1.44 -1.00 -10.25
N ALA A 102 -1.40 -1.16 -11.57
CA ALA A 102 -0.50 -0.40 -12.44
C ALA A 102 -1.15 0.92 -12.87
N ALA A 103 -0.57 2.06 -12.47
CA ALA A 103 -0.95 3.39 -12.92
C ALA A 103 -0.09 3.83 -14.13
N HIS A 104 -0.08 2.99 -15.17
CA HIS A 104 0.69 3.17 -16.40
C HIS A 104 -0.21 3.22 -17.64
N TYR A 105 0.35 3.60 -18.76
CA TYR A 105 -0.32 3.68 -20.06
C TYR A 105 -1.65 4.46 -19.96
N ASP A 106 -2.74 3.86 -20.36
CA ASP A 106 -4.08 4.46 -20.33
C ASP A 106 -4.58 4.77 -18.91
N ARG A 107 -3.95 4.19 -17.89
CA ARG A 107 -4.25 4.44 -16.49
C ARG A 107 -3.23 5.34 -15.81
N ALA A 108 -2.32 5.97 -16.55
CA ALA A 108 -1.29 6.83 -15.99
C ALA A 108 -1.91 7.97 -15.14
N ALA A 109 -1.35 8.17 -13.96
CA ALA A 109 -1.74 9.24 -13.03
C ALA A 109 -0.49 9.89 -12.41
N PRO A 110 0.39 10.52 -13.21
CA PRO A 110 1.67 11.04 -12.75
C PRO A 110 1.53 12.12 -11.67
N TRP A 111 0.38 12.80 -11.62
CA TRP A 111 0.07 13.84 -10.64
C TRP A 111 -0.09 13.31 -9.21
N LEU A 112 -0.22 11.98 -9.04
CA LEU A 112 -0.16 11.35 -7.72
C LEU A 112 1.21 11.44 -7.05
N ALA A 113 2.26 11.81 -7.77
CA ALA A 113 3.58 12.08 -7.20
C ALA A 113 3.63 13.46 -6.48
N THR A 114 2.55 13.84 -5.82
CA THR A 114 2.44 15.03 -4.97
C THR A 114 2.51 14.66 -3.49
N ALA A 115 3.02 15.58 -2.66
CA ALA A 115 3.06 15.40 -1.20
C ALA A 115 1.65 15.22 -0.64
N GLY A 116 1.47 14.37 0.35
CA GLY A 116 0.19 14.09 1.00
C GLY A 116 -0.71 13.09 0.26
N SER A 117 -0.42 12.72 -0.99
CA SER A 117 -1.24 11.72 -1.71
C SER A 117 -1.23 10.34 -1.03
N GLY A 118 -0.11 9.98 -0.38
CA GLY A 118 0.01 8.76 0.42
C GLY A 118 -0.94 8.76 1.61
N ASP A 119 -1.04 9.89 2.32
CA ASP A 119 -1.95 10.05 3.47
C ASP A 119 -3.41 9.85 3.05
N VAL A 120 -3.78 10.39 1.87
CA VAL A 120 -5.12 10.16 1.31
C VAL A 120 -5.34 8.69 0.98
N LEU A 121 -4.35 8.00 0.41
CA LEU A 121 -4.44 6.56 0.17
C LEU A 121 -4.64 5.78 1.47
N ALA A 122 -3.87 6.07 2.52
CA ALA A 122 -4.01 5.44 3.83
C ALA A 122 -5.41 5.70 4.43
N GLY A 123 -5.93 6.92 4.27
CA GLY A 123 -7.30 7.28 4.64
C GLY A 123 -8.36 6.48 3.88
N LEU A 124 -8.20 6.30 2.56
CA LEU A 124 -9.09 5.48 1.73
C LEU A 124 -9.07 4.00 2.15
N VAL A 125 -7.89 3.44 2.40
CA VAL A 125 -7.75 2.06 2.90
C VAL A 125 -8.49 1.91 4.22
N THR A 126 -8.28 2.84 5.16
CA THR A 126 -8.97 2.85 6.47
C THR A 126 -10.48 2.94 6.30
N GLY A 127 -10.96 3.81 5.41
CA GLY A 127 -12.38 3.96 5.09
C GLY A 127 -13.01 2.68 4.52
N MET A 128 -12.29 1.95 3.64
CA MET A 128 -12.75 0.68 3.10
C MET A 128 -12.81 -0.42 4.17
N MET A 129 -11.82 -0.49 5.06
CA MET A 129 -11.83 -1.41 6.20
C MET A 129 -12.99 -1.09 7.16
N ALA A 130 -13.25 0.17 7.44
CA ALA A 130 -14.38 0.60 8.28
C ALA A 130 -15.75 0.22 7.67
N ARG A 131 -15.83 0.05 6.36
CA ARG A 131 -17.01 -0.45 5.64
C ARG A 131 -17.12 -1.98 5.62
N GLY A 132 -16.19 -2.69 6.25
CA GLY A 132 -16.23 -4.13 6.41
C GLY A 132 -15.44 -4.95 5.37
N LEU A 133 -14.64 -4.30 4.50
CA LEU A 133 -13.74 -5.03 3.61
C LEU A 133 -12.57 -5.62 4.41
N GLY A 134 -12.16 -6.83 4.04
CA GLY A 134 -10.92 -7.41 4.55
C GLY A 134 -9.69 -6.58 4.11
N PRO A 135 -8.55 -6.69 4.85
CA PRO A 135 -7.37 -5.84 4.61
C PRO A 135 -6.88 -5.80 3.15
N ALA A 136 -6.73 -6.96 2.50
CA ALA A 136 -6.30 -7.02 1.11
C ALA A 136 -7.29 -6.35 0.17
N GLN A 137 -8.59 -6.66 0.29
CA GLN A 137 -9.65 -6.07 -0.53
C GLN A 137 -9.76 -4.55 -0.31
N ALA A 138 -9.58 -4.08 0.93
CA ALA A 138 -9.59 -2.65 1.26
C ALA A 138 -8.41 -1.93 0.58
N ALA A 139 -7.21 -2.52 0.62
CA ALA A 139 -6.03 -1.99 -0.04
C ALA A 139 -6.20 -1.93 -1.56
N GLU A 140 -6.73 -2.99 -2.18
CA GLU A 140 -7.00 -3.07 -3.62
C GLU A 140 -8.02 -2.02 -4.08
N ALA A 141 -9.16 -1.94 -3.39
CA ALA A 141 -10.20 -0.97 -3.70
C ALA A 141 -9.69 0.47 -3.54
N ALA A 142 -8.97 0.75 -2.46
CA ALA A 142 -8.41 2.08 -2.19
C ALA A 142 -7.37 2.47 -3.24
N ALA A 143 -6.45 1.58 -3.61
CA ALA A 143 -5.44 1.85 -4.65
C ALA A 143 -6.10 2.17 -5.99
N TRP A 144 -7.16 1.45 -6.37
CA TRP A 144 -7.90 1.70 -7.59
C TRP A 144 -8.62 3.06 -7.54
N LEU A 145 -9.37 3.34 -6.47
CA LEU A 145 -10.11 4.60 -6.29
C LEU A 145 -9.18 5.82 -6.28
N HIS A 146 -8.03 5.69 -5.64
CA HIS A 146 -7.01 6.74 -5.56
C HIS A 146 -6.50 7.15 -6.95
N VAL A 147 -6.18 6.18 -7.80
CA VAL A 147 -5.77 6.45 -9.18
C VAL A 147 -6.92 7.00 -10.01
N GLU A 148 -8.14 6.49 -9.87
CA GLU A 148 -9.29 7.01 -10.60
C GLU A 148 -9.63 8.46 -10.22
N ALA A 149 -9.52 8.83 -8.95
CA ALA A 149 -9.70 10.22 -8.52
C ALA A 149 -8.67 11.14 -9.17
N ALA A 150 -7.40 10.74 -9.17
CA ALA A 150 -6.33 11.52 -9.80
C ALA A 150 -6.50 11.66 -11.32
N ARG A 151 -6.90 10.58 -11.99
CA ARG A 151 -7.16 10.60 -13.45
C ARG A 151 -8.34 11.49 -13.81
N ARG A 152 -9.37 11.51 -12.97
CA ARG A 152 -10.56 12.34 -13.18
C ARG A 152 -10.29 13.81 -12.95
N PHE A 153 -9.46 14.15 -11.97
CA PHE A 153 -9.04 15.54 -11.74
C PHE A 153 -8.07 16.01 -12.83
N GLY A 154 -7.02 15.23 -13.09
CA GLY A 154 -6.03 15.52 -14.12
C GLY A 154 -4.88 16.42 -13.67
N PRO A 155 -4.30 17.18 -14.63
CA PRO A 155 -3.14 18.05 -14.38
C PRO A 155 -3.37 19.11 -13.31
N GLY A 156 -2.36 19.31 -12.45
CA GLY A 156 -2.40 20.29 -11.37
C GLY A 156 -2.94 19.77 -10.05
N LEU A 157 -3.24 18.47 -9.97
CA LEU A 157 -3.74 17.82 -8.75
C LEU A 157 -2.81 18.05 -7.57
N ILE A 158 -3.41 18.41 -6.45
CA ILE A 158 -2.82 18.36 -5.11
C ILE A 158 -3.56 17.31 -4.26
N ALA A 159 -3.02 16.95 -3.11
CA ALA A 159 -3.56 15.86 -2.31
C ALA A 159 -5.02 16.08 -1.88
N GLU A 160 -5.36 17.32 -1.56
CA GLU A 160 -6.70 17.77 -1.13
C GLU A 160 -7.78 17.56 -2.20
N ASP A 161 -7.40 17.57 -3.47
CA ASP A 161 -8.34 17.36 -4.58
C ASP A 161 -8.84 15.92 -4.69
N LEU A 162 -8.06 14.97 -4.16
CA LEU A 162 -8.40 13.54 -4.23
C LEU A 162 -9.72 13.22 -3.51
N PRO A 163 -9.90 13.57 -2.22
CA PRO A 163 -11.16 13.35 -1.54
C PRO A 163 -12.31 14.17 -2.15
N GLU A 164 -12.06 15.38 -2.65
CA GLU A 164 -13.06 16.23 -3.31
C GLU A 164 -13.57 15.60 -4.63
N THR A 165 -12.71 14.86 -5.32
CA THR A 165 -13.04 14.18 -6.59
C THR A 165 -13.73 12.82 -6.35
N MET A 166 -13.58 12.23 -5.17
CA MET A 166 -14.11 10.89 -4.85
C MET A 166 -15.62 10.73 -5.11
N PRO A 167 -16.51 11.70 -4.76
CA PRO A 167 -17.95 11.58 -5.07
C PRO A 167 -18.23 11.42 -6.56
N GLN A 168 -17.40 11.98 -7.44
CA GLN A 168 -17.57 11.85 -8.88
C GLN A 168 -17.16 10.46 -9.36
N VAL A 169 -16.09 9.88 -8.77
CA VAL A 169 -15.66 8.51 -9.06
C VAL A 169 -16.73 7.52 -8.63
N LEU A 170 -17.26 7.66 -7.41
CA LEU A 170 -18.30 6.76 -6.88
C LEU A 170 -19.58 6.81 -7.70
N ARG A 171 -20.06 8.01 -8.09
CA ARG A 171 -21.23 8.13 -8.98
C ARG A 171 -21.02 7.44 -10.34
N ALA A 172 -19.81 7.50 -10.90
CA ALA A 172 -19.49 6.82 -12.15
C ALA A 172 -19.51 5.29 -12.01
N LEU A 173 -19.31 4.76 -10.80
CA LEU A 173 -19.44 3.34 -10.46
C LEU A 173 -20.89 2.93 -10.17
N GLY A 174 -21.81 3.87 -10.06
CA GLY A 174 -23.23 3.60 -9.75
C GLY A 174 -23.48 3.32 -8.26
N VAL A 175 -22.61 3.83 -7.38
CA VAL A 175 -22.73 3.70 -5.92
C VAL A 175 -22.80 5.06 -5.26
#